data_023d0f96f4d3376fc28388504e81318b
#
_entry.id   023d0f96f4d3376fc28388504e81318b
#
_cell.length_a   1.000
_cell.length_b   1.000
_cell.length_c   1.000
_cell.angle_alpha   90.00
_cell.angle_beta   90.00
_cell.angle_gamma   90.00
#
_symmetry.space_group_name_H-M   'P 1'
#
loop_
_entity.id
_entity.type
_entity.pdbx_description
1 polymer ?
#
loop_
_entity_poly.entity_id
_entity_poly.type
_entity_poly.pdbx_seq_one_letter_code
_entity_poly.pdbx_strand_id
1 'polypeptide(L)'
;GKTPGTDLREGVDTLPVLLLRRREATGTIDEAGLQILRDLDGDLSSDEALASVVERLCAHDVLDETRELARTWANDAIAALAPLPKGEVKTALEAFATLMVDRLV
;
A
#
# COMPACT_ATOMS: atom_id res chain seq x y z
N GLY A 1 9.35 11.86 -5.32
CA GLY A 1 8.73 10.88 -4.49
C GLY A 1 9.46 10.63 -3.19
N LYS A 2 8.81 10.01 -2.28
CA LYS A 2 9.40 9.66 -0.99
C LYS A 2 10.30 8.44 -1.11
N THR A 3 11.34 8.40 -0.29
CA THR A 3 12.18 7.22 -0.15
C THR A 3 11.32 6.07 0.41
N PRO A 4 11.41 4.86 -0.17
CA PRO A 4 10.68 3.72 0.37
C PRO A 4 11.00 3.51 1.86
N GLY A 5 9.98 3.29 2.65
CA GLY A 5 10.13 3.03 4.08
C GLY A 5 10.18 4.25 4.97
N THR A 6 10.21 5.48 4.45
CA THR A 6 10.22 6.69 5.26
C THR A 6 8.99 6.78 6.17
N ASP A 7 7.81 6.48 5.61
CA ASP A 7 6.57 6.50 6.37
C ASP A 7 6.59 5.47 7.51
N LEU A 8 7.17 4.29 7.26
CA LEU A 8 7.26 3.24 8.27
C LEU A 8 8.17 3.67 9.42
N ARG A 9 9.30 4.35 9.12
CA ARG A 9 10.21 4.87 10.13
C ARG A 9 9.54 5.93 11.00
N GLU A 10 8.68 6.73 10.40
CA GLU A 10 7.94 7.79 11.11
C GLU A 10 6.73 7.25 11.87
N GLY A 11 6.47 5.94 11.80
CA GLY A 11 5.34 5.32 12.49
C GLY A 11 4.01 5.46 11.77
N VAL A 12 4.05 5.84 10.48
CA VAL A 12 2.84 5.95 9.66
C VAL A 12 2.60 4.62 8.95
N ASP A 13 1.46 3.99 9.21
CA ASP A 13 1.10 2.73 8.56
C ASP A 13 0.73 2.99 7.10
N THR A 14 1.41 2.27 6.20
CA THR A 14 1.07 2.26 4.77
C THR A 14 -0.04 1.25 4.52
N LEU A 15 -0.63 1.26 3.33
CA LEU A 15 -1.74 0.36 3.01
C LEU A 15 -1.38 -1.12 3.20
N PRO A 16 -0.21 -1.62 2.75
CA PRO A 16 0.15 -3.02 3.02
C PRO A 16 0.21 -3.34 4.51
N VAL A 17 0.72 -2.42 5.33
CA VAL A 17 0.80 -2.62 6.78
C VAL A 17 -0.60 -2.66 7.39
N LEU A 18 -1.50 -1.78 6.96
CA LEU A 18 -2.88 -1.79 7.42
C LEU A 18 -3.57 -3.13 7.08
N LEU A 19 -3.31 -3.68 5.91
CA LEU A 19 -3.86 -4.98 5.51
C LEU A 19 -3.28 -6.11 6.36
N LEU A 20 -1.99 -6.07 6.71
CA LEU A 20 -1.40 -7.04 7.64
C LEU A 20 -2.04 -6.94 9.02
N ARG A 21 -2.26 -5.75 9.53
CA ARG A 21 -2.93 -5.57 10.83
C ARG A 21 -4.36 -6.08 10.82
N ARG A 22 -5.04 -5.92 9.69
CA ARG A 22 -6.37 -6.50 9.50
C ARG A 22 -6.32 -8.03 9.53
N ARG A 23 -5.35 -8.64 8.86
CA ARG A 23 -5.17 -10.10 8.90
C ARG A 23 -4.88 -10.59 10.31
N GLU A 24 -4.10 -9.84 11.08
CA GLU A 24 -3.86 -10.17 12.48
C GLU A 24 -5.17 -10.16 13.28
N ALA A 25 -5.96 -9.12 13.12
CA ALA A 25 -7.24 -8.97 13.83
C ALA A 25 -8.25 -10.08 13.48
N THR A 26 -8.23 -10.56 12.23
CA THR A 26 -9.13 -11.62 11.77
C THR A 26 -8.57 -13.03 11.93
N GLY A 27 -7.33 -13.14 12.40
CA GLY A 27 -6.68 -14.44 12.60
C GLY A 27 -6.22 -15.12 11.32
N THR A 28 -6.09 -14.38 10.21
CA THR A 28 -5.68 -14.91 8.93
C THR A 28 -4.23 -14.59 8.56
N ILE A 29 -3.51 -13.90 9.45
CA ILE A 29 -2.12 -13.54 9.22
C ILE A 29 -1.22 -14.77 9.27
N ASP A 30 -0.23 -14.84 8.36
CA ASP A 30 0.79 -15.86 8.40
C ASP A 30 1.94 -15.45 9.33
N GLU A 31 2.86 -16.36 9.59
CA GLU A 31 3.98 -16.12 10.49
C GLU A 31 4.91 -15.03 9.96
N ALA A 32 5.16 -15.02 8.65
CA ALA A 32 5.99 -13.99 8.02
C ALA A 32 5.38 -12.59 8.20
N GLY A 33 4.08 -12.46 7.99
CA GLY A 33 3.37 -11.19 8.20
C GLY A 33 3.40 -10.75 9.65
N LEU A 34 3.21 -11.68 10.58
CA LEU A 34 3.25 -11.38 12.00
C LEU A 34 4.65 -10.88 12.42
N GLN A 35 5.71 -11.49 11.88
CA GLN A 35 7.08 -11.06 12.18
C GLN A 35 7.33 -9.65 11.62
N ILE A 36 6.83 -9.34 10.44
CA ILE A 36 6.92 -8.00 9.87
C ILE A 36 6.27 -6.97 10.80
N LEU A 37 5.07 -7.25 11.31
CA LEU A 37 4.39 -6.36 12.25
C LEU A 37 5.17 -6.18 13.55
N ARG A 38 5.75 -7.24 14.08
CA ARG A 38 6.57 -7.16 15.29
C ARG A 38 7.79 -6.27 15.09
N ASP A 39 8.44 -6.41 13.93
CA ASP A 39 9.62 -5.61 13.63
C ASP A 39 9.25 -4.13 13.39
N LEU A 40 8.07 -3.88 12.81
CA LEU A 40 7.56 -2.51 12.64
C LEU A 40 7.28 -1.84 13.99
N ASP A 41 6.80 -2.61 14.96
CA ASP A 41 6.51 -2.09 16.30
C ASP A 41 7.79 -1.96 17.14
N GLY A 42 8.90 -2.47 16.63
CA GLY A 42 10.21 -2.36 17.28
C GLY A 42 10.97 -1.11 16.83
N ASP A 43 12.30 -1.15 17.03
CA ASP A 43 13.19 -0.04 16.70
C ASP A 43 13.61 -0.08 15.21
N LEU A 44 13.19 0.91 14.44
CA LEU A 44 13.53 1.08 13.02
C LEU A 44 14.53 2.22 12.81
N SER A 45 15.23 2.66 13.84
CA SER A 45 16.22 3.74 13.73
C SER A 45 17.42 3.35 12.87
N SER A 46 17.76 2.06 12.82
CA SER A 46 18.81 1.51 11.97
C SER A 46 18.33 1.41 10.52
N ASP A 47 19.17 1.87 9.57
CA ASP A 47 18.86 1.74 8.15
C ASP A 47 18.77 0.28 7.72
N GLU A 48 19.58 -0.59 8.34
CA GLU A 48 19.54 -2.03 8.06
C GLU A 48 18.24 -2.66 8.51
N ALA A 49 17.75 -2.30 9.69
CA ALA A 49 16.49 -2.81 10.22
C ALA A 49 15.32 -2.37 9.32
N LEU A 50 15.32 -1.11 8.93
CA LEU A 50 14.29 -0.57 8.05
C LEU A 50 14.32 -1.26 6.68
N ALA A 51 15.51 -1.40 6.09
CA ALA A 51 15.68 -2.05 4.78
C ALA A 51 15.20 -3.51 4.81
N SER A 52 15.51 -4.23 5.90
CA SER A 52 15.08 -5.61 6.07
C SER A 52 13.55 -5.74 6.11
N VAL A 53 12.89 -4.85 6.85
CA VAL A 53 11.42 -4.85 6.94
C VAL A 53 10.80 -4.51 5.58
N VAL A 54 11.30 -3.49 4.92
CA VAL A 54 10.81 -3.09 3.60
C VAL A 54 10.95 -4.22 2.58
N GLU A 55 12.12 -4.88 2.56
CA GLU A 55 12.37 -5.99 1.65
C GLU A 55 11.39 -7.14 1.89
N ARG A 56 11.18 -7.52 3.15
CA ARG A 56 10.25 -8.61 3.49
C ARG A 56 8.81 -8.24 3.18
N LEU A 57 8.42 -6.99 3.41
CA LEU A 57 7.10 -6.49 3.09
C LEU A 57 6.85 -6.53 1.58
N CYS A 58 7.85 -6.11 0.79
CA CYS A 58 7.76 -6.13 -0.68
C CYS A 58 7.69 -7.55 -1.23
N ALA A 59 8.25 -8.53 -0.54
CA ALA A 59 8.22 -9.94 -0.95
C ALA A 59 6.98 -10.69 -0.43
N HIS A 60 6.21 -10.08 0.47
CA HIS A 60 5.04 -10.71 1.06
C HIS A 60 3.83 -10.62 0.11
N ASP A 61 2.97 -11.63 0.15
CA ASP A 61 1.77 -11.69 -0.69
C ASP A 61 0.76 -10.59 -0.38
N VAL A 62 0.86 -9.94 0.79
CA VAL A 62 0.01 -8.79 1.11
C VAL A 62 0.18 -7.65 0.11
N LEU A 63 1.33 -7.58 -0.55
CA LEU A 63 1.56 -6.57 -1.57
C LEU A 63 0.70 -6.83 -2.81
N ASP A 64 0.47 -8.10 -3.16
CA ASP A 64 -0.46 -8.46 -4.24
C ASP A 64 -1.89 -8.08 -3.88
N GLU A 65 -2.30 -8.32 -2.64
CA GLU A 65 -3.61 -7.89 -2.14
C GLU A 65 -3.74 -6.37 -2.18
N THR A 66 -2.68 -5.66 -1.79
CA THR A 66 -2.64 -4.19 -1.86
C THR A 66 -2.85 -3.70 -3.29
N ARG A 67 -2.15 -4.31 -4.25
CA ARG A 67 -2.29 -3.94 -5.66
C ARG A 67 -3.68 -4.21 -6.20
N GLU A 68 -4.26 -5.35 -5.84
CA GLU A 68 -5.63 -5.69 -6.23
C GLU A 68 -6.64 -4.69 -5.67
N LEU A 69 -6.50 -4.34 -4.40
CA LEU A 69 -7.37 -3.35 -3.77
C LEU A 69 -7.23 -1.99 -4.45
N ALA A 70 -6.00 -1.57 -4.72
CA ALA A 70 -5.74 -0.30 -5.39
C ALA A 70 -6.31 -0.28 -6.82
N ARG A 71 -6.19 -1.38 -7.55
CA ARG A 71 -6.77 -1.50 -8.89
C ARG A 71 -8.30 -1.42 -8.85
N THR A 72 -8.91 -2.11 -7.90
CA THR A 72 -10.37 -2.06 -7.72
C THR A 72 -10.82 -0.64 -7.44
N TRP A 73 -10.13 0.05 -6.54
CA TRP A 73 -10.42 1.45 -6.24
C TRP A 73 -10.30 2.34 -7.48
N ALA A 74 -9.23 2.19 -8.25
CA ALA A 74 -9.01 2.97 -9.46
C ALA A 74 -10.08 2.68 -10.51
N ASN A 75 -10.43 1.42 -10.71
CA ASN A 75 -11.48 1.03 -11.66
C ASN A 75 -12.82 1.62 -11.26
N ASP A 76 -13.16 1.60 -9.97
CA ASP A 76 -14.39 2.18 -9.46
C ASP A 76 -14.41 3.69 -9.64
N ALA A 77 -13.27 4.36 -9.41
CA ALA A 77 -13.15 5.79 -9.61
C ALA A 77 -13.31 6.16 -11.08
N ILE A 78 -12.69 5.41 -11.98
CA ILE A 78 -12.80 5.64 -13.43
C ILE A 78 -14.23 5.37 -13.89
N ALA A 79 -14.87 4.33 -13.40
CA ALA A 79 -16.26 4.03 -13.71
C ALA A 79 -17.19 5.15 -13.26
N ALA A 80 -16.92 5.78 -12.12
CA ALA A 80 -17.69 6.90 -11.62
C ALA A 80 -17.57 8.14 -12.55
N LEU A 81 -16.51 8.22 -13.35
CA LEU A 81 -16.31 9.30 -14.31
C LEU A 81 -17.01 9.05 -15.66
N ALA A 82 -17.52 7.84 -15.88
CA ALA A 82 -18.14 7.47 -17.16
C ALA A 82 -19.28 8.41 -17.61
N PRO A 83 -20.13 8.94 -16.70
CA PRO A 83 -21.16 9.89 -17.10
C PRO A 83 -20.65 11.26 -17.59
N LEU A 84 -19.38 11.58 -17.32
CA LEU A 84 -18.82 12.87 -17.73
C LEU A 84 -18.57 12.90 -19.23
N PRO A 85 -18.76 14.07 -19.89
CA PRO A 85 -18.42 14.21 -21.29
C PRO A 85 -16.93 13.92 -21.54
N LYS A 86 -16.64 13.34 -22.69
CA LYS A 86 -15.24 13.15 -23.11
C LYS A 86 -14.55 14.49 -23.23
N GLY A 87 -13.29 14.57 -22.81
CA GLY A 87 -12.51 15.78 -22.87
C GLY A 87 -11.32 15.75 -21.94
N GLU A 88 -10.61 16.88 -21.88
CA GLU A 88 -9.38 17.01 -21.10
C GLU A 88 -9.59 16.75 -19.61
N VAL A 89 -10.70 17.23 -19.06
CA VAL A 89 -10.99 17.06 -17.61
C VAL A 89 -11.16 15.59 -17.27
N LYS A 90 -11.94 14.86 -18.05
CA LYS A 90 -12.15 13.42 -17.82
C LYS A 90 -10.84 12.66 -17.96
N THR A 91 -10.07 12.94 -19.01
CA THR A 91 -8.76 12.31 -19.23
C THR A 91 -7.80 12.59 -18.07
N ALA A 92 -7.78 13.83 -17.59
CA ALA A 92 -6.94 14.21 -16.45
C ALA A 92 -7.33 13.46 -15.17
N LEU A 93 -8.63 13.32 -14.90
CA LEU A 93 -9.12 12.62 -13.71
C LEU A 93 -8.82 11.12 -13.77
N GLU A 94 -8.97 10.51 -14.95
CA GLU A 94 -8.62 9.10 -15.14
C GLU A 94 -7.12 8.87 -14.95
N ALA A 95 -6.29 9.77 -15.48
CA ALA A 95 -4.84 9.71 -15.31
C ALA A 95 -4.46 9.88 -13.83
N PHE A 96 -5.14 10.78 -13.11
CA PHE A 96 -4.92 11.00 -11.69
C PHE A 96 -5.25 9.73 -10.88
N ALA A 97 -6.37 9.06 -11.18
CA ALA A 97 -6.75 7.82 -10.49
C ALA A 97 -5.68 6.74 -10.69
N THR A 98 -5.18 6.58 -11.92
CA THR A 98 -4.12 5.62 -12.23
C THR A 98 -2.83 5.95 -11.48
N LEU A 99 -2.46 7.23 -11.44
CA LEU A 99 -1.27 7.68 -10.72
C LEU A 99 -1.37 7.40 -9.23
N MET A 100 -2.54 7.59 -8.63
CA MET A 100 -2.75 7.32 -7.21
C MET A 100 -2.54 5.84 -6.86
N VAL A 101 -2.92 4.92 -7.76
CA VAL A 101 -2.67 3.49 -7.56
C VAL A 101 -1.16 3.23 -7.46
N ASP A 102 -0.37 3.81 -8.35
CA ASP A 102 1.09 3.64 -8.34
C ASP A 102 1.72 4.15 -7.04
N ARG A 103 1.11 5.14 -6.40
CA ARG A 103 1.62 5.68 -5.14
C ARG A 103 1.21 4.87 -3.92
N LEU A 104 0.11 4.12 -4.00
CA LEU A 104 -0.38 3.28 -2.90
C LEU A 104 0.37 1.96 -2.78
N VAL A 105 0.99 1.53 -3.85
CA VAL A 105 1.80 0.32 -3.90
C VAL A 105 3.26 0.66 -4.13
#